data_6de1ea8ae3cf7d662990bde5eb3f6af1
#
_entry.id   6de1ea8ae3cf7d662990bde5eb3f6af1
#
_cell.length_a   1.000
_cell.length_b   1.000
_cell.length_c   1.000
_cell.angle_alpha   90.00
_cell.angle_beta   90.00
_cell.angle_gamma   90.00
#
_symmetry.space_group_name_H-M   'P 1'
#
loop_
_entity.id
_entity.type
_entity.pdbx_description
1 polymer ?
#
loop_
_entity_poly.entity_id
_entity_poly.type
_entity_poly.pdbx_seq_one_letter_code
_entity_poly.pdbx_strand_id
1 'polypeptide(L)'
;MIFPEAITELQMYKTFADRVKAPILANITEFGATPLYTTEELAAVDVSLVLYPLSAFRAMNKAAENVYTALRRDGTQKNVIDTMQTRMELYDAIGYHAFEQSLDALFAQKKG
;
A
#
# COMPACT_ATOMS: atom_id res chain seq x y z
N MET A 1 2.69 16.09 -14.81
CA MET A 1 1.55 15.30 -14.29
C MET A 1 0.67 16.20 -13.45
N ILE A 2 -0.64 16.06 -13.56
CA ILE A 2 -1.61 16.90 -12.85
C ILE A 2 -2.51 16.00 -11.99
N PHE A 3 -2.79 16.47 -10.80
CA PHE A 3 -3.66 15.84 -9.81
C PHE A 3 -4.96 16.66 -9.71
N PRO A 4 -6.06 16.26 -10.38
CA PRO A 4 -7.35 16.89 -10.21
C PRO A 4 -7.98 16.43 -8.88
N GLU A 5 -8.40 17.38 -8.06
CA GLU A 5 -8.96 17.13 -6.75
C GLU A 5 -10.45 16.80 -6.82
N ALA A 6 -10.92 15.88 -5.97
CA ALA A 6 -12.33 15.59 -5.71
C ALA A 6 -13.18 15.30 -6.96
N ILE A 7 -12.66 14.54 -7.91
CA ILE A 7 -13.39 14.08 -9.09
C ILE A 7 -14.49 13.10 -8.66
N THR A 8 -15.74 13.38 -8.99
CA THR A 8 -16.89 12.56 -8.56
C THR A 8 -17.44 11.64 -9.66
N GLU A 9 -17.11 11.91 -10.91
CA GLU A 9 -17.58 11.13 -12.07
C GLU A 9 -16.43 10.76 -13.00
N LEU A 10 -16.44 9.53 -13.51
CA LEU A 10 -15.39 9.01 -14.37
C LEU A 10 -15.16 9.89 -15.62
N GLN A 11 -16.25 10.39 -16.23
CA GLN A 11 -16.17 11.23 -17.41
C GLN A 11 -15.49 12.59 -17.17
N MET A 12 -15.42 13.05 -15.93
CA MET A 12 -14.68 14.28 -15.59
C MET A 12 -13.18 14.11 -15.81
N TYR A 13 -12.61 12.92 -15.53
CA TYR A 13 -11.21 12.63 -15.86
C TYR A 13 -10.95 12.77 -17.36
N LYS A 14 -11.82 12.18 -18.19
CA LYS A 14 -11.67 12.29 -19.66
C LYS A 14 -11.73 13.72 -20.14
N THR A 15 -12.72 14.47 -19.67
CA THR A 15 -12.87 15.90 -20.03
C THR A 15 -11.65 16.72 -19.61
N PHE A 16 -11.10 16.43 -18.43
CA PHE A 16 -9.92 17.08 -17.90
C PHE A 16 -8.68 16.74 -18.73
N ALA A 17 -8.45 15.46 -19.03
CA ALA A 17 -7.33 15.00 -19.84
C ALA A 17 -7.33 15.64 -21.24
N ASP A 18 -8.49 15.69 -21.89
CA ASP A 18 -8.64 16.27 -23.22
C ASP A 18 -8.31 17.76 -23.28
N ARG A 19 -8.59 18.49 -22.20
CA ARG A 19 -8.34 19.95 -22.12
C ARG A 19 -6.93 20.28 -21.72
N VAL A 20 -6.37 19.57 -20.76
CA VAL A 20 -5.09 19.92 -20.14
C VAL A 20 -3.89 19.39 -20.92
N LYS A 21 -4.05 18.29 -21.66
CA LYS A 21 -3.00 17.65 -22.47
C LYS A 21 -1.74 17.30 -21.67
N ALA A 22 -1.91 16.87 -20.41
CA ALA A 22 -0.84 16.42 -19.53
C ALA A 22 -1.23 15.10 -18.86
N PRO A 23 -0.27 14.26 -18.46
CA PRO A 23 -0.55 13.05 -17.70
C PRO A 23 -1.37 13.34 -16.44
N ILE A 24 -2.42 12.56 -16.22
CA ILE A 24 -3.36 12.71 -15.10
C ILE A 24 -3.07 11.65 -14.04
N LEU A 25 -3.02 12.09 -12.78
CA LEU A 25 -2.98 11.21 -11.59
C LEU A 25 -4.39 11.16 -10.99
N ALA A 26 -4.94 9.96 -10.81
CA ALA A 26 -6.16 9.75 -10.03
C ALA A 26 -5.80 9.33 -8.61
N ASN A 27 -6.30 10.07 -7.63
CA ASN A 27 -6.16 9.74 -6.21
C ASN A 27 -7.38 8.92 -5.77
N ILE A 28 -7.20 7.61 -5.60
CA ILE A 28 -8.25 6.69 -5.19
C ILE A 28 -8.05 6.35 -3.72
N THR A 29 -8.75 7.09 -2.87
CA THR A 29 -8.70 6.91 -1.41
C THR A 29 -10.08 6.57 -0.86
N GLU A 30 -10.11 5.64 0.09
CA GLU A 30 -11.32 5.23 0.78
C GLU A 30 -11.91 6.40 1.57
N PHE A 31 -13.22 6.46 1.66
CA PHE A 31 -13.98 7.48 2.39
C PHE A 31 -13.80 8.92 1.85
N GLY A 32 -13.30 9.05 0.61
CA GLY A 32 -13.21 10.33 -0.09
C GLY A 32 -14.46 10.61 -0.96
N ALA A 33 -14.42 11.72 -1.71
CA ALA A 33 -15.50 12.09 -2.62
C ALA A 33 -15.47 11.29 -3.94
N THR A 34 -14.28 10.87 -4.39
CA THR A 34 -14.10 10.10 -5.62
C THR A 34 -14.52 8.64 -5.41
N PRO A 35 -15.39 8.08 -6.27
CA PRO A 35 -15.70 6.65 -6.23
C PRO A 35 -14.46 5.78 -6.44
N LEU A 36 -14.48 4.56 -5.91
CA LEU A 36 -13.37 3.60 -6.01
C LEU A 36 -13.38 2.91 -7.38
N TYR A 37 -12.99 3.64 -8.40
CA TYR A 37 -12.87 3.12 -9.77
C TYR A 37 -11.73 2.11 -9.89
N THR A 38 -11.89 1.13 -10.79
CA THR A 38 -10.83 0.18 -11.14
C THR A 38 -9.75 0.85 -12.00
N THR A 39 -8.59 0.22 -12.08
CA THR A 39 -7.50 0.69 -12.96
C THR A 39 -7.92 0.66 -14.43
N GLU A 40 -8.73 -0.31 -14.84
CA GLU A 40 -9.27 -0.43 -16.21
C GLU A 40 -10.22 0.70 -16.54
N GLU A 41 -11.15 1.05 -15.63
CA GLU A 41 -12.06 2.18 -15.80
C GLU A 41 -11.30 3.51 -15.90
N LEU A 42 -10.29 3.70 -15.06
CA LEU A 42 -9.45 4.89 -15.07
C LEU A 42 -8.58 4.99 -16.34
N ALA A 43 -8.02 3.87 -16.80
CA ALA A 43 -7.26 3.82 -18.05
C ALA A 43 -8.12 4.20 -19.27
N ALA A 44 -9.39 3.78 -19.31
CA ALA A 44 -10.32 4.08 -20.37
C ALA A 44 -10.64 5.59 -20.52
N VAL A 45 -10.36 6.38 -19.49
CA VAL A 45 -10.55 7.84 -19.47
C VAL A 45 -9.23 8.63 -19.42
N ASP A 46 -8.14 8.03 -19.92
CA ASP A 46 -6.81 8.62 -20.05
C ASP A 46 -6.12 9.01 -18.73
N VAL A 47 -6.44 8.34 -17.64
CA VAL A 47 -5.66 8.44 -16.42
C VAL A 47 -4.34 7.67 -16.58
N SER A 48 -3.22 8.33 -16.26
CA SER A 48 -1.87 7.81 -16.47
C SER A 48 -1.27 7.15 -15.23
N LEU A 49 -1.73 7.52 -14.05
CA LEU A 49 -1.26 6.99 -12.77
C LEU A 49 -2.40 6.95 -11.75
N VAL A 50 -2.49 5.85 -11.02
CA VAL A 50 -3.45 5.69 -9.92
C VAL A 50 -2.69 5.66 -8.60
N LEU A 51 -3.08 6.51 -7.66
CA LEU A 51 -2.50 6.61 -6.33
C LEU A 51 -3.47 6.04 -5.29
N TYR A 52 -3.00 5.09 -4.50
CA TYR A 52 -3.69 4.54 -3.33
C TYR A 52 -2.95 4.96 -2.06
N PRO A 53 -3.15 6.18 -1.56
CA PRO A 53 -2.25 6.80 -0.57
C PRO A 53 -2.36 6.18 0.82
N LEU A 54 -3.50 5.63 1.18
CA LEU A 54 -3.80 5.21 2.55
C LEU A 54 -4.29 3.76 2.70
N SER A 55 -4.62 3.06 1.63
CA SER A 55 -5.26 1.73 1.68
C SER A 55 -4.46 0.73 2.52
N ALA A 56 -3.19 0.54 2.18
CA ALA A 56 -2.31 -0.36 2.93
C ALA A 56 -2.09 0.11 4.38
N PHE A 57 -1.91 1.41 4.58
CA PHE A 57 -1.69 1.99 5.91
C PHE A 57 -2.90 1.80 6.82
N ARG A 58 -4.11 2.03 6.33
CA ARG A 58 -5.35 1.78 7.08
C ARG A 58 -5.53 0.31 7.43
N ALA A 59 -5.23 -0.58 6.47
CA ALA A 59 -5.28 -2.03 6.71
C ALA A 59 -4.27 -2.47 7.77
N MET A 60 -3.04 -1.99 7.71
CA MET A 60 -2.00 -2.25 8.71
C MET A 60 -2.40 -1.77 10.10
N ASN A 61 -2.92 -0.54 10.22
CA ASN A 61 -3.36 0.00 11.50
C ASN A 61 -4.51 -0.81 12.09
N LYS A 62 -5.47 -1.23 11.26
CA LYS A 62 -6.58 -2.05 11.74
C LYS A 62 -6.13 -3.45 12.19
N ALA A 63 -5.19 -4.04 11.49
CA ALA A 63 -4.57 -5.31 11.89
C ALA A 63 -3.83 -5.18 13.23
N ALA A 64 -3.03 -4.13 13.41
CA ALA A 64 -2.34 -3.85 14.67
C ALA A 64 -3.32 -3.63 15.84
N GLU A 65 -4.38 -2.84 15.62
CA GLU A 65 -5.44 -2.62 16.61
C GLU A 65 -6.09 -3.93 17.06
N ASN A 66 -6.38 -4.83 16.11
CA ASN A 66 -6.97 -6.14 16.41
C ASN A 66 -6.05 -7.00 17.29
N VAL A 67 -4.74 -7.00 17.01
CA VAL A 67 -3.75 -7.72 17.82
C VAL A 67 -3.67 -7.15 19.24
N TYR A 68 -3.56 -5.83 19.38
CA TYR A 68 -3.51 -5.19 20.71
C TYR A 68 -4.81 -5.40 21.50
N THR A 69 -5.94 -5.39 20.82
CA THR A 69 -7.24 -5.69 21.45
C THR A 69 -7.29 -7.13 21.97
N ALA A 70 -6.80 -8.10 21.19
CA ALA A 70 -6.72 -9.48 21.62
C ALA A 70 -5.78 -9.66 22.81
N LEU A 71 -4.59 -9.07 22.77
CA LEU A 71 -3.63 -9.09 23.87
C LEU A 71 -4.22 -8.52 25.17
N ARG A 72 -4.93 -7.40 25.06
CA ARG A 72 -5.57 -6.75 26.23
C ARG A 72 -6.74 -7.56 26.80
N ARG A 73 -7.52 -8.21 25.95
CA ARG A 73 -8.66 -9.02 26.33
C ARG A 73 -8.27 -10.39 26.89
N ASP A 74 -7.34 -11.08 26.19
CA ASP A 74 -7.05 -12.50 26.38
C ASP A 74 -5.71 -12.74 27.12
N GLY A 75 -4.88 -11.71 27.29
CA GLY A 75 -3.50 -11.85 27.82
C GLY A 75 -2.56 -12.64 26.92
N THR A 76 -2.96 -12.90 25.67
CA THR A 76 -2.20 -13.70 24.70
C THR A 76 -2.62 -13.38 23.28
N GLN A 77 -1.74 -13.60 22.30
CA GLN A 77 -2.01 -13.45 20.87
C GLN A 77 -2.46 -14.75 20.20
N LYS A 78 -2.64 -15.85 20.93
CA LYS A 78 -2.92 -17.18 20.36
C LYS A 78 -4.13 -17.19 19.40
N ASN A 79 -5.14 -16.39 19.70
CA ASN A 79 -6.40 -16.38 18.96
C ASN A 79 -6.37 -15.53 17.67
N VAL A 80 -5.23 -14.92 17.35
CA VAL A 80 -5.06 -14.07 16.16
C VAL A 80 -3.80 -14.41 15.35
N ILE A 81 -3.13 -15.52 15.63
CA ILE A 81 -1.90 -15.95 14.94
C ILE A 81 -2.16 -16.16 13.43
N ASP A 82 -3.31 -16.68 13.08
CA ASP A 82 -3.75 -16.95 11.70
C ASP A 82 -3.95 -15.67 10.86
N THR A 83 -3.99 -14.50 11.50
CA THR A 83 -4.04 -13.20 10.83
C THR A 83 -2.66 -12.56 10.63
N MET A 84 -1.60 -13.21 11.07
CA MET A 84 -0.24 -12.70 11.02
C MET A 84 0.59 -13.40 9.95
N GLN A 85 1.59 -12.70 9.42
CA GLN A 85 2.64 -13.35 8.64
C GLN A 85 3.45 -14.30 9.54
N THR A 86 3.82 -15.44 9.00
CA THR A 86 4.83 -16.30 9.61
C THR A 86 6.19 -15.58 9.65
N ARG A 87 7.13 -16.10 10.44
CA ARG A 87 8.49 -15.54 10.49
C ARG A 87 9.15 -15.53 9.11
N MET A 88 8.98 -16.59 8.34
CA MET A 88 9.60 -16.70 7.01
C MET A 88 8.99 -15.71 6.03
N GLU A 89 7.66 -15.61 5.98
CA GLU A 89 6.98 -14.63 5.12
C GLU A 89 7.39 -13.18 5.44
N LEU A 90 7.54 -12.85 6.73
CA LEU A 90 8.03 -11.54 7.12
C LEU A 90 9.47 -11.31 6.68
N TYR A 91 10.35 -12.30 6.89
CA TYR A 91 11.77 -12.21 6.51
C TYR A 91 11.93 -12.04 4.99
N ASP A 92 11.17 -12.77 4.20
CA ASP A 92 11.15 -12.64 2.75
C ASP A 92 10.64 -11.24 2.32
N ALA A 93 9.55 -10.76 2.92
CA ALA A 93 8.96 -9.46 2.60
C ALA A 93 9.91 -8.27 2.87
N ILE A 94 10.72 -8.33 3.95
CA ILE A 94 11.68 -7.27 4.29
C ILE A 94 13.09 -7.51 3.74
N GLY A 95 13.34 -8.61 3.03
CA GLY A 95 14.65 -8.96 2.48
C GLY A 95 15.71 -9.28 3.54
N TYR A 96 15.29 -9.82 4.71
CA TYR A 96 16.14 -10.05 5.87
C TYR A 96 17.41 -10.88 5.56
N HIS A 97 17.26 -11.96 4.79
CA HIS A 97 18.38 -12.85 4.48
C HIS A 97 19.49 -12.18 3.64
N ALA A 98 19.13 -11.22 2.78
CA ALA A 98 20.12 -10.45 2.04
C ALA A 98 20.97 -9.56 2.96
N PHE A 99 20.38 -9.05 4.05
CA PHE A 99 21.12 -8.30 5.08
C PHE A 99 22.08 -9.18 5.88
N GLU A 100 21.66 -10.37 6.30
CA GLU A 100 22.54 -11.33 6.98
C GLU A 100 23.74 -11.71 6.12
N GLN A 101 23.53 -12.08 4.86
CA GLN A 101 24.58 -12.43 3.90
C GLN A 101 25.57 -11.27 3.70
N SER A 102 25.08 -10.04 3.60
CA SER A 102 25.94 -8.87 3.45
C SER A 102 26.80 -8.62 4.70
N LEU A 103 26.25 -8.79 5.87
CA LEU A 103 26.98 -8.68 7.14
C LEU A 103 28.04 -9.76 7.27
N ASP A 104 27.72 -11.02 6.99
CA ASP A 104 28.64 -12.13 7.03
C ASP A 104 29.84 -11.93 6.08
N ALA A 105 29.56 -11.44 4.86
CA ALA A 105 30.61 -11.12 3.89
C ALA A 105 31.54 -10.00 4.40
N LEU A 106 30.99 -8.96 5.04
CA LEU A 106 31.78 -7.86 5.61
C LEU A 106 32.65 -8.35 6.78
N PHE A 107 32.14 -9.23 7.64
CA PHE A 107 32.91 -9.78 8.75
C PHE A 107 33.98 -10.77 8.30
N ALA A 108 33.73 -11.52 7.23
CA ALA A 108 34.73 -12.41 6.63
C ALA A 108 35.94 -11.60 6.07
N GLN A 109 35.71 -10.46 5.44
CA GLN A 109 36.77 -9.57 4.91
C GLN A 109 37.64 -8.95 6.01
N LYS A 110 37.14 -8.75 7.24
CA LYS A 110 37.88 -8.15 8.35
C LYS A 110 38.78 -9.16 9.08
N LYS A 111 38.66 -10.45 8.79
CA LYS A 111 39.46 -11.52 9.43
C LYS A 111 40.66 -11.96 8.61
N GLY A 112 40.87 -11.44 7.40
CA GLY A 112 42.06 -11.60 6.55
C GLY A 112 42.94 -10.40 6.60
#